data_a75484605d950dbfe32f9b9bdac93dfc
#
_entry.id   a75484605d950dbfe32f9b9bdac93dfc
#
_cell.length_a   1.000
_cell.length_b   1.000
_cell.length_c   1.000
_cell.angle_alpha   90.00
_cell.angle_beta   90.00
_cell.angle_gamma   90.00
#
_symmetry.space_group_name_H-M   'P 1'
#
loop_
_entity.id
_entity.type
_entity.pdbx_description
1 polymer ?
#
loop_
_entity_poly.entity_id
_entity_poly.type
_entity_poly.pdbx_seq_one_letter_code
_entity_poly.pdbx_strand_id
1 'polypeptide(L)'
;LWAKSHDGTKIAISLIRHSETKLNDQTPLLLYGYGSYGITLDPYFSTVRLSLLDRGFVYAIAHIRGSEYLGRDWYEEGKLLNKKNTFLDFIYCAKHLIDKGYTSKKHIYAMGGSAGGLLMGAVLNFEPLLFNGIIASVPFVDVMTTMLDDSIPLTTLEYDCLLYTSDAADERSGV
;
A
#
# COMPACT_ATOMS: atom_id res chain seq x y z
N LEU A 1 -15.37 0.69 -3.28
CA LEU A 1 -15.36 2.03 -2.68
C LEU A 1 -14.41 2.95 -3.43
N TRP A 2 -14.53 4.25 -3.16
CA TRP A 2 -13.63 5.26 -3.71
C TRP A 2 -13.16 6.19 -2.58
N ALA A 3 -11.86 6.22 -2.34
CA ALA A 3 -11.23 7.21 -1.47
C ALA A 3 -10.78 8.42 -2.29
N LYS A 4 -10.57 9.56 -1.63
CA LYS A 4 -9.98 10.74 -2.24
C LYS A 4 -8.58 10.94 -1.67
N SER A 5 -7.56 10.93 -2.54
CA SER A 5 -6.15 11.13 -2.17
C SER A 5 -5.86 12.61 -1.83
N HIS A 6 -4.63 12.90 -1.44
CA HIS A 6 -4.14 14.23 -1.04
C HIS A 6 -4.33 15.31 -2.13
N ASP A 7 -4.21 14.91 -3.39
CA ASP A 7 -4.34 15.77 -4.57
C ASP A 7 -5.75 15.78 -5.20
N GLY A 8 -6.69 15.07 -4.56
CA GLY A 8 -8.06 14.95 -5.02
C GLY A 8 -8.33 13.76 -5.94
N THR A 9 -7.30 13.02 -6.33
CA THR A 9 -7.41 11.81 -7.16
C THR A 9 -8.27 10.76 -6.48
N LYS A 10 -9.18 10.12 -7.22
CA LYS A 10 -10.05 9.05 -6.70
C LYS A 10 -9.35 7.71 -6.79
N ILE A 11 -9.13 7.08 -5.64
CA ILE A 11 -8.48 5.77 -5.53
C ILE A 11 -9.54 4.70 -5.28
N ALA A 12 -9.56 3.68 -6.12
CA ALA A 12 -10.47 2.55 -5.95
C ALA A 12 -10.01 1.65 -4.78
N ILE A 13 -10.97 1.15 -4.01
CA ILE A 13 -10.76 0.16 -2.96
C ILE A 13 -11.71 -1.01 -3.19
N SER A 14 -11.17 -2.20 -3.42
CA SER A 14 -11.94 -3.44 -3.37
C SER A 14 -12.03 -3.91 -1.93
N LEU A 15 -13.23 -4.27 -1.46
CA LEU A 15 -13.46 -4.67 -0.08
C LEU A 15 -14.30 -5.94 -0.05
N ILE A 16 -13.88 -6.91 0.76
CA ILE A 16 -14.61 -8.15 1.02
C ILE A 16 -14.72 -8.39 2.53
N ARG A 17 -15.87 -8.88 2.95
CA ARG A 17 -16.16 -9.29 4.33
C ARG A 17 -17.13 -10.45 4.36
N HIS A 18 -17.22 -11.15 5.47
CA HIS A 18 -18.32 -12.07 5.70
C HIS A 18 -19.64 -11.30 5.81
N SER A 19 -20.75 -11.88 5.32
CA SER A 19 -22.06 -11.22 5.29
C SER A 19 -22.55 -10.78 6.68
N GLU A 20 -22.20 -11.53 7.70
CA GLU A 20 -22.58 -11.26 9.10
C GLU A 20 -21.65 -10.28 9.82
N THR A 21 -20.49 -9.93 9.26
CA THR A 21 -19.57 -8.97 9.85
C THR A 21 -20.21 -7.59 9.91
N LYS A 22 -20.44 -7.10 11.14
CA LYS A 22 -20.94 -5.72 11.35
C LYS A 22 -19.77 -4.76 11.27
N LEU A 23 -19.92 -3.74 10.44
CA LEU A 23 -18.90 -2.70 10.28
C LEU A 23 -19.05 -1.64 11.38
N ASN A 24 -17.98 -1.44 12.14
CA ASN A 24 -17.88 -0.43 13.20
C ASN A 24 -16.41 -0.15 13.53
N ASP A 25 -16.15 0.67 14.53
CA ASP A 25 -14.81 1.08 14.99
C ASP A 25 -13.99 -0.06 15.63
N GLN A 26 -14.62 -1.20 15.99
CA GLN A 26 -13.97 -2.40 16.53
C GLN A 26 -13.67 -3.44 15.46
N THR A 27 -14.14 -3.25 14.23
CA THR A 27 -13.97 -4.23 13.15
C THR A 27 -12.51 -4.30 12.72
N PRO A 28 -11.85 -5.48 12.83
CA PRO A 28 -10.50 -5.63 12.33
C PRO A 28 -10.48 -5.58 10.79
N LEU A 29 -9.59 -4.76 10.23
CA LEU A 29 -9.45 -4.58 8.80
C LEU A 29 -8.00 -4.74 8.37
N LEU A 30 -7.75 -5.59 7.37
CA LEU A 30 -6.46 -5.72 6.71
C LEU A 30 -6.51 -5.02 5.35
N LEU A 31 -5.74 -3.94 5.22
CA LEU A 31 -5.56 -3.20 3.97
C LEU A 31 -4.29 -3.68 3.27
N TYR A 32 -4.44 -4.17 2.03
CA TYR A 32 -3.34 -4.67 1.21
C TYR A 32 -3.04 -3.71 0.07
N GLY A 33 -1.76 -3.50 -0.23
CA GLY A 33 -1.30 -2.69 -1.35
C GLY A 33 0.03 -3.15 -1.92
N TYR A 34 0.31 -2.72 -3.17
CA TYR A 34 1.57 -2.99 -3.86
C TYR A 34 2.13 -1.72 -4.51
N GLY A 35 1.51 -1.24 -5.60
CA GLY A 35 1.75 0.06 -6.19
C GLY A 35 3.08 0.22 -6.93
N SER A 36 3.59 -0.83 -7.59
CA SER A 36 4.84 -0.78 -8.36
C SER A 36 4.73 -1.60 -9.63
N TYR A 37 5.58 -1.32 -10.62
CA TYR A 37 5.77 -2.06 -11.87
C TYR A 37 4.51 -2.20 -12.74
N GLY A 38 3.50 -1.37 -12.54
CA GLY A 38 2.21 -1.51 -13.22
C GLY A 38 1.38 -2.71 -12.75
N ILE A 39 1.86 -3.46 -11.74
CA ILE A 39 1.16 -4.67 -11.27
C ILE A 39 -0.19 -4.32 -10.67
N THR A 40 -1.25 -4.84 -11.27
CA THR A 40 -2.62 -4.72 -10.79
C THR A 40 -2.96 -5.88 -9.86
N LEU A 41 -3.49 -5.54 -8.69
CA LEU A 41 -3.96 -6.52 -7.71
C LEU A 41 -5.43 -6.85 -7.98
N ASP A 42 -5.69 -8.00 -8.59
CA ASP A 42 -7.05 -8.45 -8.84
C ASP A 42 -7.70 -9.09 -7.59
N PRO A 43 -8.99 -8.85 -7.35
CA PRO A 43 -9.73 -9.48 -6.27
C PRO A 43 -10.11 -10.93 -6.61
N TYR A 44 -9.12 -11.83 -6.68
CA TYR A 44 -9.34 -13.25 -6.93
C TYR A 44 -9.78 -14.00 -5.66
N PHE A 45 -10.41 -15.17 -5.84
CA PHE A 45 -10.74 -16.06 -4.72
C PHE A 45 -9.46 -16.60 -4.04
N SER A 46 -9.46 -16.60 -2.70
CA SER A 46 -8.33 -17.09 -1.90
C SER A 46 -8.82 -17.79 -0.64
N THR A 47 -8.49 -19.08 -0.50
CA THR A 47 -8.80 -19.86 0.69
C THR A 47 -8.13 -19.32 1.95
N VAL A 48 -6.95 -18.73 1.81
CA VAL A 48 -6.22 -18.11 2.93
C VAL A 48 -7.00 -16.91 3.48
N ARG A 49 -7.62 -16.11 2.61
CA ARG A 49 -8.45 -14.97 3.05
C ARG A 49 -9.70 -15.40 3.79
N LEU A 50 -10.29 -16.56 3.46
CA LEU A 50 -11.46 -17.07 4.16
C LEU A 50 -11.20 -17.19 5.66
N SER A 51 -10.02 -17.66 6.08
CA SER A 51 -9.64 -17.75 7.49
C SER A 51 -9.67 -16.40 8.23
N LEU A 52 -9.38 -15.28 7.54
CA LEU A 52 -9.51 -13.94 8.10
C LEU A 52 -10.98 -13.51 8.16
N LEU A 53 -11.73 -13.75 7.07
CA LEU A 53 -13.15 -13.38 7.00
C LEU A 53 -13.98 -14.12 8.04
N ASP A 54 -13.71 -15.41 8.29
CA ASP A 54 -14.37 -16.24 9.31
C ASP A 54 -14.10 -15.74 10.76
N ARG A 55 -12.99 -15.02 10.93
CA ARG A 55 -12.64 -14.34 12.20
C ARG A 55 -13.19 -12.92 12.31
N GLY A 56 -14.04 -12.50 11.36
CA GLY A 56 -14.66 -11.19 11.37
C GLY A 56 -13.81 -10.07 10.77
N PHE A 57 -12.67 -10.38 10.16
CA PHE A 57 -11.88 -9.39 9.45
C PHE A 57 -12.59 -8.89 8.19
N VAL A 58 -12.38 -7.63 7.89
CA VAL A 58 -12.57 -7.05 6.56
C VAL A 58 -11.23 -7.12 5.84
N TYR A 59 -11.22 -7.57 4.59
CA TYR A 59 -10.04 -7.53 3.73
C TYR A 59 -10.26 -6.49 2.63
N ALA A 60 -9.33 -5.57 2.46
CA ALA A 60 -9.40 -4.52 1.46
C ALA A 60 -8.12 -4.46 0.62
N ILE A 61 -8.27 -4.15 -0.67
CA ILE A 61 -7.16 -3.89 -1.60
C ILE A 61 -7.26 -2.43 -2.01
N ALA A 62 -6.20 -1.67 -1.80
CA ALA A 62 -6.07 -0.31 -2.31
C ALA A 62 -5.41 -0.35 -3.71
N HIS A 63 -6.15 0.08 -4.74
CA HIS A 63 -5.69 0.13 -6.13
C HIS A 63 -4.93 1.43 -6.41
N ILE A 64 -3.84 1.61 -5.71
CA ILE A 64 -3.03 2.83 -5.67
C ILE A 64 -2.25 3.05 -6.96
N ARG A 65 -1.84 4.29 -7.23
CA ARG A 65 -0.96 4.65 -8.34
C ARG A 65 0.37 3.90 -8.26
N GLY A 66 1.00 3.67 -9.42
CA GLY A 66 2.12 2.75 -9.59
C GLY A 66 1.70 1.35 -10.02
N SER A 67 0.38 1.02 -9.97
CA SER A 67 -0.26 -0.07 -10.70
C SER A 67 -0.83 0.43 -12.03
N GLU A 68 -1.30 -0.46 -12.91
CA GLU A 68 -2.05 -0.11 -14.11
C GLU A 68 -3.57 -0.30 -13.96
N TYR A 69 -4.09 -0.25 -12.73
CA TYR A 69 -5.52 -0.49 -12.45
C TYR A 69 -6.46 0.42 -13.25
N LEU A 70 -6.10 1.68 -13.45
CA LEU A 70 -6.82 2.64 -14.29
C LEU A 70 -6.06 2.98 -15.59
N GLY A 71 -5.19 2.08 -16.05
CA GLY A 71 -4.43 2.24 -17.28
C GLY A 71 -3.00 2.76 -17.06
N ARG A 72 -2.32 3.05 -18.16
CA ARG A 72 -0.89 3.40 -18.15
C ARG A 72 -0.56 4.68 -17.38
N ASP A 73 -1.39 5.70 -17.50
CA ASP A 73 -1.19 6.97 -16.78
C ASP A 73 -1.18 6.77 -15.26
N TRP A 74 -1.97 5.80 -14.77
CA TRP A 74 -2.02 5.43 -13.36
C TRP A 74 -0.68 4.89 -12.84
N TYR A 75 0.05 4.18 -13.69
CA TYR A 75 1.41 3.74 -13.40
C TYR A 75 2.40 4.91 -13.44
N GLU A 76 2.36 5.73 -14.50
CA GLU A 76 3.28 6.86 -14.67
C GLU A 76 3.16 7.88 -13.51
N GLU A 77 1.95 8.07 -12.98
CA GLU A 77 1.70 8.94 -11.83
C GLU A 77 2.14 8.36 -10.48
N GLY A 78 2.62 7.12 -10.43
CA GLY A 78 3.08 6.43 -9.22
C GLY A 78 4.50 5.89 -9.30
N LYS A 79 5.33 6.32 -10.26
CA LYS A 79 6.72 5.90 -10.40
C LYS A 79 7.70 7.09 -10.34
N LEU A 80 8.98 6.81 -10.19
CA LEU A 80 10.07 7.80 -10.17
C LEU A 80 9.72 8.98 -9.26
N LEU A 81 9.82 10.21 -9.76
CA LEU A 81 9.51 11.44 -9.03
C LEU A 81 8.08 11.51 -8.49
N ASN A 82 7.17 10.71 -9.05
CA ASN A 82 5.78 10.61 -8.61
C ASN A 82 5.54 9.48 -7.59
N LYS A 83 6.58 8.75 -7.18
CA LYS A 83 6.45 7.58 -6.28
C LYS A 83 5.78 7.90 -4.95
N LYS A 84 5.93 9.10 -4.46
CA LYS A 84 5.27 9.58 -3.24
C LYS A 84 3.73 9.48 -3.33
N ASN A 85 3.16 9.61 -4.53
CA ASN A 85 1.72 9.45 -4.73
C ASN A 85 1.24 8.05 -4.34
N THR A 86 2.01 7.00 -4.66
CA THR A 86 1.71 5.62 -4.24
C THR A 86 1.52 5.51 -2.73
N PHE A 87 2.42 6.10 -1.96
CA PHE A 87 2.42 6.05 -0.50
C PHE A 87 1.25 6.84 0.09
N LEU A 88 1.03 8.05 -0.42
CA LEU A 88 -0.07 8.90 0.02
C LEU A 88 -1.43 8.31 -0.34
N ASP A 89 -1.60 7.73 -1.53
CA ASP A 89 -2.83 7.06 -1.92
C ASP A 89 -3.22 5.97 -0.91
N PHE A 90 -2.25 5.14 -0.49
CA PHE A 90 -2.49 4.09 0.50
C PHE A 90 -2.89 4.64 1.87
N ILE A 91 -2.20 5.68 2.33
CA ILE A 91 -2.51 6.37 3.58
C ILE A 91 -3.94 6.96 3.54
N TYR A 92 -4.31 7.61 2.42
CA TYR A 92 -5.63 8.20 2.29
C TYR A 92 -6.74 7.17 2.12
N CYS A 93 -6.45 6.00 1.53
CA CYS A 93 -7.37 4.85 1.56
C CYS A 93 -7.64 4.39 3.00
N ALA A 94 -6.60 4.25 3.83
CA ALA A 94 -6.76 3.89 5.23
C ALA A 94 -7.56 4.93 6.02
N LYS A 95 -7.24 6.22 5.87
CA LYS A 95 -7.99 7.33 6.48
C LYS A 95 -9.45 7.30 6.07
N HIS A 96 -9.74 7.09 4.78
CA HIS A 96 -11.11 7.00 4.27
C HIS A 96 -11.90 5.85 4.93
N LEU A 97 -11.28 4.67 5.07
CA LEU A 97 -11.92 3.51 5.70
C LEU A 97 -12.24 3.77 7.17
N ILE A 98 -11.36 4.46 7.89
CA ILE A 98 -11.57 4.88 9.28
C ILE A 98 -12.70 5.92 9.35
N ASP A 99 -12.64 6.97 8.56
CA ASP A 99 -13.62 8.08 8.55
C ASP A 99 -15.03 7.61 8.19
N LYS A 100 -15.14 6.55 7.37
CA LYS A 100 -16.41 5.93 7.00
C LYS A 100 -16.91 4.87 7.99
N GLY A 101 -16.19 4.65 9.08
CA GLY A 101 -16.59 3.71 10.13
C GLY A 101 -16.47 2.24 9.78
N TYR A 102 -15.61 1.89 8.82
CA TYR A 102 -15.31 0.50 8.50
C TYR A 102 -14.39 -0.16 9.53
N THR A 103 -13.64 0.65 10.27
CA THR A 103 -12.65 0.24 11.27
C THR A 103 -12.17 1.46 12.06
N SER A 104 -11.17 1.30 12.91
CA SER A 104 -10.46 2.41 13.58
C SER A 104 -8.96 2.22 13.54
N LYS A 105 -8.17 3.24 13.96
CA LYS A 105 -6.71 3.15 14.07
C LYS A 105 -6.23 1.98 14.94
N LYS A 106 -7.03 1.54 15.90
CA LYS A 106 -6.73 0.41 16.78
C LYS A 106 -6.99 -0.94 16.13
N HIS A 107 -7.69 -0.98 15.00
CA HIS A 107 -8.16 -2.22 14.37
C HIS A 107 -7.83 -2.30 12.88
N ILE A 108 -7.13 -1.29 12.31
CA ILE A 108 -6.63 -1.33 10.94
C ILE A 108 -5.18 -1.84 10.91
N TYR A 109 -4.94 -2.76 10.00
CA TYR A 109 -3.62 -3.35 9.73
C TYR A 109 -3.27 -3.13 8.27
N ALA A 110 -1.98 -2.95 7.98
CA ALA A 110 -1.47 -2.83 6.61
C ALA A 110 -0.63 -4.03 6.22
N MET A 111 -0.67 -4.41 4.95
CA MET A 111 0.16 -5.49 4.42
C MET A 111 0.66 -5.15 3.01
N GLY A 112 1.93 -5.46 2.77
CA GLY A 112 2.56 -5.39 1.45
C GLY A 112 3.80 -6.28 1.37
N GLY A 113 4.07 -6.80 0.18
CA GLY A 113 5.21 -7.69 -0.05
C GLY A 113 6.16 -7.17 -1.14
N SER A 114 7.45 -7.52 -1.08
CA SER A 114 8.46 -7.11 -2.07
C SER A 114 8.51 -5.56 -2.19
N ALA A 115 8.24 -4.99 -3.37
CA ALA A 115 8.06 -3.55 -3.54
C ALA A 115 6.86 -2.97 -2.75
N GLY A 116 5.83 -3.78 -2.46
CA GLY A 116 4.79 -3.44 -1.48
C GLY A 116 5.32 -3.40 -0.04
N GLY A 117 6.44 -4.04 0.24
CA GLY A 117 7.18 -3.91 1.50
C GLY A 117 7.86 -2.55 1.64
N LEU A 118 8.37 -1.97 0.55
CA LEU A 118 8.80 -0.57 0.51
C LEU A 118 7.65 0.38 0.83
N LEU A 119 6.47 0.15 0.23
CA LEU A 119 5.26 0.89 0.58
C LEU A 119 5.00 0.84 2.09
N MET A 120 5.14 -0.33 2.73
CA MET A 120 4.94 -0.49 4.16
C MET A 120 5.95 0.31 4.98
N GLY A 121 7.22 0.30 4.59
CA GLY A 121 8.27 1.12 5.23
C GLY A 121 7.98 2.63 5.12
N ALA A 122 7.61 3.09 3.92
CA ALA A 122 7.26 4.50 3.70
C ALA A 122 6.04 4.93 4.53
N VAL A 123 4.98 4.10 4.55
CA VAL A 123 3.76 4.37 5.30
C VAL A 123 4.03 4.46 6.80
N LEU A 124 4.89 3.56 7.33
CA LEU A 124 5.30 3.58 8.74
C LEU A 124 6.02 4.89 9.10
N ASN A 125 6.87 5.40 8.20
CA ASN A 125 7.59 6.65 8.41
C ASN A 125 6.69 7.89 8.29
N PHE A 126 5.76 7.91 7.33
CA PHE A 126 4.88 9.06 7.12
C PHE A 126 3.76 9.18 8.16
N GLU A 127 3.20 8.05 8.59
CA GLU A 127 2.06 8.00 9.49
C GLU A 127 2.20 6.87 10.54
N PRO A 128 3.17 7.00 11.47
CA PRO A 128 3.54 5.92 12.41
C PRO A 128 2.41 5.49 13.35
N LEU A 129 1.38 6.32 13.52
CA LEU A 129 0.25 6.06 14.41
C LEU A 129 -1.06 5.74 13.67
N LEU A 130 -1.00 5.53 12.35
CA LEU A 130 -2.20 5.27 11.56
C LEU A 130 -2.68 3.83 11.67
N PHE A 131 -1.74 2.88 11.68
CA PHE A 131 -2.01 1.45 11.69
C PHE A 131 -1.68 0.82 13.04
N ASN A 132 -2.49 -0.13 13.48
CA ASN A 132 -2.23 -0.92 14.69
C ASN A 132 -1.11 -1.95 14.49
N GLY A 133 -0.88 -2.38 13.26
CA GLY A 133 0.20 -3.27 12.89
C GLY A 133 0.46 -3.27 11.39
N ILE A 134 1.69 -3.56 11.01
CA ILE A 134 2.15 -3.62 9.62
C ILE A 134 2.81 -4.96 9.35
N ILE A 135 2.43 -5.60 8.25
CA ILE A 135 3.03 -6.84 7.76
C ILE A 135 3.80 -6.51 6.48
N ALA A 136 5.13 -6.49 6.59
CA ALA A 136 6.04 -6.32 5.47
C ALA A 136 6.64 -7.69 5.12
N SER A 137 6.16 -8.31 4.05
CA SER A 137 6.60 -9.63 3.60
C SER A 137 7.74 -9.50 2.59
N VAL A 138 8.92 -10.09 2.90
CA VAL A 138 10.14 -9.96 2.08
C VAL A 138 10.36 -8.53 1.57
N PRO A 139 10.42 -7.53 2.49
CA PRO A 139 10.32 -6.14 2.11
C PRO A 139 11.57 -5.65 1.40
N PHE A 140 11.37 -4.90 0.30
CA PHE A 140 12.44 -4.19 -0.37
C PHE A 140 12.60 -2.80 0.26
N VAL A 141 13.40 -2.70 1.33
CA VAL A 141 13.56 -1.48 2.14
C VAL A 141 14.94 -0.85 2.07
N ASP A 142 15.96 -1.61 1.72
CA ASP A 142 17.31 -1.09 1.46
C ASP A 142 17.49 -0.82 -0.03
N VAL A 143 16.83 0.23 -0.51
CA VAL A 143 16.80 0.58 -1.92
C VAL A 143 18.16 1.07 -2.40
N MET A 144 18.84 1.92 -1.61
CA MET A 144 20.11 2.53 -1.98
C MET A 144 21.20 1.50 -2.21
N THR A 145 21.49 0.68 -1.20
CA THR A 145 22.57 -0.32 -1.30
C THR A 145 22.28 -1.33 -2.39
N THR A 146 21.03 -1.80 -2.48
CA THR A 146 20.62 -2.80 -3.46
C THR A 146 20.67 -2.26 -4.90
N MET A 147 20.19 -1.04 -5.15
CA MET A 147 20.14 -0.45 -6.51
C MET A 147 21.52 -0.02 -7.02
N LEU A 148 22.49 0.22 -6.15
CA LEU A 148 23.85 0.56 -6.54
C LEU A 148 24.73 -0.66 -6.79
N ASP A 149 24.26 -1.85 -6.47
CA ASP A 149 24.97 -3.14 -6.68
C ASP A 149 24.45 -3.83 -7.94
N ASP A 150 25.17 -3.70 -9.04
CA ASP A 150 24.85 -4.31 -10.34
C ASP A 150 25.06 -5.84 -10.37
N SER A 151 25.67 -6.42 -9.34
CA SER A 151 25.80 -7.88 -9.19
C SER A 151 24.51 -8.53 -8.70
N ILE A 152 23.59 -7.76 -8.13
CA ILE A 152 22.28 -8.27 -7.67
C ILE A 152 21.32 -8.38 -8.86
N PRO A 153 20.74 -9.55 -9.13
CA PRO A 153 19.78 -9.72 -10.22
C PRO A 153 18.58 -8.78 -10.10
N LEU A 154 18.09 -8.28 -11.22
CA LEU A 154 16.90 -7.43 -11.39
C LEU A 154 17.09 -5.94 -11.00
N THR A 155 18.17 -5.52 -10.35
CA THR A 155 18.37 -4.12 -9.95
C THR A 155 18.24 -3.14 -11.12
N THR A 156 18.89 -3.44 -12.24
CA THR A 156 18.84 -2.59 -13.45
C THR A 156 17.45 -2.49 -14.08
N LEU A 157 16.62 -3.53 -13.96
CA LEU A 157 15.23 -3.55 -14.49
C LEU A 157 14.27 -2.78 -13.56
N GLU A 158 14.59 -2.70 -12.29
CA GLU A 158 13.75 -2.04 -11.27
C GLU A 158 14.05 -0.54 -11.14
N TYR A 159 15.16 -0.09 -11.71
CA TYR A 159 15.66 1.29 -11.63
C TYR A 159 14.62 2.32 -12.09
N ASP A 160 13.94 2.05 -13.21
CA ASP A 160 12.92 2.93 -13.78
C ASP A 160 11.67 3.12 -12.90
N CYS A 161 11.47 2.24 -11.91
CA CYS A 161 10.30 2.33 -11.04
C CYS A 161 10.63 2.87 -9.64
N LEU A 162 11.80 2.56 -9.11
CA LEU A 162 12.13 2.75 -7.69
C LEU A 162 13.21 3.79 -7.41
N LEU A 163 13.85 4.36 -8.42
CA LEU A 163 14.99 5.29 -8.27
C LEU A 163 14.72 6.44 -7.29
N TYR A 164 13.53 7.01 -7.32
CA TYR A 164 13.19 8.17 -6.48
C TYR A 164 13.01 7.84 -5.00
N THR A 165 12.80 6.58 -4.65
CA THR A 165 12.63 6.19 -3.24
C THR A 165 13.92 6.30 -2.42
N SER A 166 15.07 6.37 -3.08
CA SER A 166 16.36 6.63 -2.44
C SER A 166 16.49 8.07 -1.94
N ASP A 167 16.01 9.04 -2.71
CA ASP A 167 16.07 10.47 -2.36
C ASP A 167 15.13 10.83 -1.20
N ALA A 168 13.96 10.19 -1.11
CA ALA A 168 12.99 10.45 -0.04
C ALA A 168 13.47 9.96 1.35
N ALA A 169 14.44 9.05 1.42
CA ALA A 169 15.06 8.61 2.66
C ALA A 169 16.14 9.61 3.12
N ASP A 170 16.85 10.27 2.19
CA ASP A 170 17.92 11.22 2.48
C ASP A 170 17.44 12.60 2.94
N GLU A 171 16.26 13.05 2.51
CA GLU A 171 15.70 14.35 2.93
C GLU A 171 15.38 14.45 4.43
N ARG A 172 15.36 13.34 5.16
CA ARG A 172 15.18 13.33 6.63
C ARG A 172 16.47 13.29 7.44
N SER A 173 17.63 13.06 6.82
CA SER A 173 18.93 13.10 7.50
C SER A 173 19.58 14.48 7.53
N GLY A 174 18.93 15.50 7.00
CA GLY A 174 19.37 16.91 6.95
C GLY A 174 18.69 17.80 8.00
N VAL A 175 18.78 17.43 9.29
CA VAL A 175 18.60 18.37 10.41
C VAL A 175 19.69 18.09 11.45
#